data_597f15e2563ca8bec9956a3567dc88b6
#
_entry.id   597f15e2563ca8bec9956a3567dc88b6
#
_cell.length_a   1.000
_cell.length_b   1.000
_cell.length_c   1.000
_cell.angle_alpha   90.00
_cell.angle_beta   90.00
_cell.angle_gamma   90.00
#
_symmetry.space_group_name_H-M   'P 1'
#
loop_
_entity.id
_entity.type
_entity.pdbx_description
1 polymer ?
#
loop_
_entity_poly.entity_id
_entity_poly.type
_entity_poly.pdbx_seq_one_letter_code
_entity_poly.pdbx_strand_id
1 'polypeptide(L)'
;MLLDVNAFVGHWPFRNLRGNNLKDLLKRMNNYGVDKTIVSNLNGIFYVDGQIANEELFAELNSDPAFKDRFILFATINPVLPWWRDALETCHKEFGMKGIRIFPLYHHYKLTDESCIEMVKAARDLGMVVSIPLRMTDLRERSWLDVDKAISYNDVAALVAKVPDAKYMILEARITDGQEPTTAESIKILKEADVLFDTSRGSGVVVKGPNSESLTYLLENFGADKLAFGTETPFVDYTSPFLRLGVFKGIDENTKQKVWSGNALRMLKLEKN
;
A
#
# COMPACT_ATOMS: atom_id res chain seq x y z
N MET A 1 -3.00 19.56 -0.96
CA MET A 1 -1.99 18.56 -0.56
C MET A 1 -2.24 17.27 -1.32
N LEU A 2 -1.18 16.62 -1.78
CA LEU A 2 -1.22 15.34 -2.48
C LEU A 2 -0.39 14.33 -1.68
N LEU A 3 -1.00 13.19 -1.28
CA LEU A 3 -0.37 12.13 -0.50
C LEU A 3 -0.43 10.82 -1.29
N ASP A 4 0.72 10.28 -1.65
CA ASP A 4 0.85 8.98 -2.28
C ASP A 4 0.95 7.87 -1.22
N VAL A 5 0.00 6.92 -1.22
CA VAL A 5 -0.02 5.85 -0.22
C VAL A 5 0.74 4.59 -0.63
N ASN A 6 1.31 4.56 -1.85
CA ASN A 6 1.91 3.35 -2.40
C ASN A 6 3.20 3.63 -3.16
N ALA A 7 4.30 3.75 -2.41
CA ALA A 7 5.63 3.85 -2.98
C ALA A 7 6.60 2.89 -2.29
N PHE A 8 7.70 2.60 -2.99
CA PHE A 8 8.77 1.72 -2.53
C PHE A 8 10.15 2.30 -2.84
N VAL A 9 11.12 1.90 -2.03
CA VAL A 9 12.55 2.01 -2.29
C VAL A 9 13.21 0.64 -2.16
N GLY A 10 14.51 0.54 -2.42
CA GLY A 10 15.24 -0.74 -2.38
C GLY A 10 15.23 -1.48 -3.72
N HIS A 11 15.76 -2.69 -3.71
CA HIS A 11 15.98 -3.48 -4.91
C HIS A 11 14.84 -4.46 -5.17
N TRP A 12 14.46 -4.56 -6.46
CA TRP A 12 13.59 -5.63 -6.95
C TRP A 12 14.44 -6.64 -7.71
N PRO A 13 14.59 -7.89 -7.25
CA PRO A 13 15.58 -8.82 -7.81
C PRO A 13 15.28 -9.25 -9.24
N PHE A 14 14.04 -9.12 -9.68
CA PHE A 14 13.59 -9.60 -10.99
C PHE A 14 13.66 -8.54 -12.09
N ARG A 15 13.85 -7.27 -11.74
CA ARG A 15 13.92 -6.16 -12.70
C ARG A 15 14.68 -4.97 -12.10
N ASN A 16 15.56 -4.37 -12.89
CA ASN A 16 16.24 -3.15 -12.48
C ASN A 16 15.25 -1.97 -12.47
N LEU A 17 14.86 -1.56 -11.27
CA LEU A 17 14.01 -0.39 -11.04
C LEU A 17 14.88 0.86 -10.86
N ARG A 18 14.67 1.86 -11.72
CA ARG A 18 15.37 3.14 -11.59
C ARG A 18 14.75 3.99 -10.50
N GLY A 19 15.59 4.71 -9.73
CA GLY A 19 15.13 5.64 -8.71
C GLY A 19 14.51 4.93 -7.51
N ASN A 20 15.18 3.92 -7.02
CA ASN A 20 14.80 3.05 -5.92
C ASN A 20 15.36 3.47 -4.55
N ASN A 21 15.57 4.78 -4.36
CA ASN A 21 16.03 5.40 -3.12
C ASN A 21 15.22 6.67 -2.82
N LEU A 22 15.29 7.18 -1.59
CA LEU A 22 14.50 8.33 -1.15
C LEU A 22 14.84 9.62 -1.90
N LYS A 23 16.11 9.82 -2.29
CA LYS A 23 16.54 11.00 -3.05
C LYS A 23 15.88 11.06 -4.42
N ASP A 24 15.88 9.96 -5.16
CA ASP A 24 15.26 9.89 -6.48
C ASP A 24 13.73 9.92 -6.37
N LEU A 25 13.17 9.29 -5.34
CA LEU A 25 11.74 9.36 -5.05
C LEU A 25 11.32 10.80 -4.75
N LEU A 26 12.06 11.54 -3.91
CA LEU A 26 11.78 12.95 -3.62
C LEU A 26 11.83 13.81 -4.90
N LYS A 27 12.80 13.57 -5.79
CA LYS A 27 12.86 14.26 -7.08
C LYS A 27 11.60 14.02 -7.93
N ARG A 28 11.13 12.78 -7.97
CA ARG A 28 9.87 12.44 -8.67
C ARG A 28 8.67 13.12 -8.01
N MET A 29 8.55 13.04 -6.70
CA MET A 29 7.49 13.72 -5.93
C MET A 29 7.44 15.21 -6.27
N ASN A 30 8.58 15.89 -6.30
CA ASN A 30 8.66 17.31 -6.61
C ASN A 30 8.19 17.62 -8.06
N ASN A 31 8.51 16.75 -9.02
CA ASN A 31 8.08 16.93 -10.41
C ASN A 31 6.56 16.84 -10.58
N TYR A 32 5.86 16.10 -9.71
CA TYR A 32 4.40 15.90 -9.77
C TYR A 32 3.64 16.61 -8.65
N GLY A 33 4.30 17.42 -7.84
CA GLY A 33 3.68 18.15 -6.73
C GLY A 33 3.13 17.25 -5.62
N VAL A 34 3.74 16.06 -5.44
CA VAL A 34 3.39 15.16 -4.34
C VAL A 34 4.02 15.67 -3.06
N ASP A 35 3.20 15.99 -2.06
CA ASP A 35 3.66 16.55 -0.79
C ASP A 35 4.24 15.50 0.14
N LYS A 36 3.57 14.36 0.30
CA LYS A 36 3.97 13.26 1.18
C LYS A 36 3.78 11.91 0.50
N THR A 37 4.59 10.95 0.92
CA THR A 37 4.53 9.58 0.39
C THR A 37 4.71 8.55 1.50
N ILE A 38 3.83 7.54 1.53
CA ILE A 38 4.04 6.33 2.33
C ILE A 38 5.02 5.42 1.58
N VAL A 39 6.09 5.02 2.25
CA VAL A 39 7.17 4.25 1.63
C VAL A 39 7.59 3.06 2.49
N SER A 40 7.92 1.93 1.83
CA SER A 40 8.54 0.74 2.42
C SER A 40 9.75 0.31 1.61
N ASN A 41 10.66 -0.43 2.23
CA ASN A 41 11.84 -0.96 1.56
C ASN A 41 11.57 -2.36 1.00
N LEU A 42 11.71 -2.52 -0.33
CA LEU A 42 11.55 -3.79 -1.04
C LEU A 42 12.52 -4.88 -0.58
N ASN A 43 13.70 -4.49 -0.10
CA ASN A 43 14.69 -5.44 0.40
C ASN A 43 14.12 -6.33 1.52
N GLY A 44 13.19 -5.79 2.34
CA GLY A 44 12.55 -6.53 3.43
C GLY A 44 11.67 -7.70 2.99
N ILE A 45 11.30 -7.75 1.69
CA ILE A 45 10.58 -8.89 1.11
C ILE A 45 11.51 -10.11 0.95
N PHE A 46 12.80 -9.87 0.67
CA PHE A 46 13.75 -10.90 0.26
C PHE A 46 14.87 -11.16 1.27
N TYR A 47 15.07 -10.26 2.22
CA TYR A 47 16.04 -10.50 3.29
C TYR A 47 15.57 -11.60 4.23
N VAL A 48 16.52 -12.40 4.75
CA VAL A 48 16.22 -13.41 5.78
C VAL A 48 15.60 -12.75 7.01
N ASP A 49 16.11 -11.57 7.37
CA ASP A 49 15.52 -10.72 8.39
C ASP A 49 15.08 -9.37 7.78
N GLY A 50 13.78 -9.18 7.66
CA GLY A 50 13.20 -7.94 7.14
C GLY A 50 13.50 -6.71 7.98
N GLN A 51 13.90 -6.87 9.26
CA GLN A 51 14.26 -5.77 10.14
C GLN A 51 15.46 -4.97 9.61
N ILE A 52 16.43 -5.64 8.99
CA ILE A 52 17.59 -4.98 8.36
C ILE A 52 17.14 -3.95 7.31
N ALA A 53 16.12 -4.28 6.51
CA ALA A 53 15.59 -3.35 5.51
C ALA A 53 14.82 -2.17 6.13
N ASN A 54 14.19 -2.36 7.29
CA ASN A 54 13.56 -1.28 8.04
C ASN A 54 14.61 -0.33 8.62
N GLU A 55 15.73 -0.85 9.10
CA GLU A 55 16.88 -0.08 9.58
C GLU A 55 17.53 0.72 8.44
N GLU A 56 17.76 0.10 7.28
CA GLU A 56 18.25 0.78 6.06
C GLU A 56 17.36 1.97 5.70
N LEU A 57 16.03 1.77 5.67
CA LEU A 57 15.08 2.81 5.34
C LEU A 57 15.07 3.95 6.37
N PHE A 58 15.14 3.63 7.65
CA PHE A 58 15.24 4.61 8.71
C PHE A 58 16.55 5.39 8.68
N ALA A 59 17.67 4.72 8.41
CA ALA A 59 18.97 5.36 8.23
C ALA A 59 18.97 6.31 7.03
N GLU A 60 18.38 5.89 5.89
CA GLU A 60 18.26 6.74 4.72
C GLU A 60 17.38 7.96 5.00
N LEU A 61 16.23 7.82 5.71
CA LEU A 61 15.39 8.94 6.10
C LEU A 61 16.17 9.99 6.92
N ASN A 62 17.08 9.55 7.77
CA ASN A 62 17.87 10.44 8.62
C ASN A 62 19.12 11.01 7.92
N SER A 63 19.46 10.56 6.73
CA SER A 63 20.62 11.02 5.98
C SER A 63 20.45 12.43 5.40
N ASP A 64 19.22 12.90 5.20
CA ASP A 64 18.93 14.24 4.68
C ASP A 64 17.69 14.83 5.41
N PRO A 65 17.81 16.02 6.02
CA PRO A 65 16.69 16.71 6.67
C PRO A 65 15.47 16.93 5.76
N ALA A 66 15.69 17.05 4.43
CA ALA A 66 14.61 17.23 3.45
C ALA A 66 13.65 16.03 3.37
N PHE A 67 14.04 14.87 3.87
CA PHE A 67 13.22 13.66 3.81
C PHE A 67 12.16 13.59 4.92
N LYS A 68 12.45 14.14 6.12
CA LYS A 68 11.65 13.94 7.34
C LYS A 68 10.18 14.30 7.20
N ASP A 69 9.86 15.39 6.51
CA ASP A 69 8.49 15.86 6.36
C ASP A 69 7.81 15.33 5.08
N ARG A 70 8.55 14.58 4.27
CA ARG A 70 8.09 14.11 2.96
C ARG A 70 7.73 12.62 2.95
N PHE A 71 8.37 11.82 3.81
CA PHE A 71 8.18 10.37 3.84
C PHE A 71 7.53 9.89 5.13
N ILE A 72 6.55 9.02 4.98
CA ILE A 72 5.88 8.29 6.06
C ILE A 72 6.32 6.85 5.93
N LEU A 73 7.11 6.36 6.89
CA LEU A 73 7.68 5.02 6.80
C LEU A 73 6.67 3.95 7.24
N PHE A 74 6.59 2.87 6.45
CA PHE A 74 5.90 1.64 6.80
C PHE A 74 6.92 0.49 6.85
N ALA A 75 6.89 -0.26 7.95
CA ALA A 75 7.80 -1.38 8.16
C ALA A 75 7.40 -2.61 7.34
N THR A 76 8.36 -3.36 6.86
CA THR A 76 8.13 -4.73 6.37
C THR A 76 8.30 -5.69 7.54
N ILE A 77 7.24 -6.40 7.92
CA ILE A 77 7.24 -7.37 9.02
C ILE A 77 6.81 -8.73 8.51
N ASN A 78 7.56 -9.77 8.88
CA ASN A 78 7.24 -11.17 8.56
C ASN A 78 6.80 -11.90 9.84
N PRO A 79 5.51 -12.26 9.99
CA PRO A 79 4.99 -12.88 11.22
C PRO A 79 5.43 -14.33 11.44
N VAL A 80 6.10 -14.93 10.46
CA VAL A 80 6.64 -16.30 10.56
C VAL A 80 7.95 -16.32 11.36
N LEU A 81 8.66 -15.20 11.42
CA LEU A 81 9.91 -15.08 12.19
C LEU A 81 9.59 -14.93 13.68
N PRO A 82 10.29 -15.65 14.58
CA PRO A 82 9.95 -15.65 16.02
C PRO A 82 10.13 -14.27 16.69
N TRP A 83 10.96 -13.39 16.15
CA TRP A 83 11.25 -12.05 16.69
C TRP A 83 10.41 -10.92 16.05
N TRP A 84 9.37 -11.24 15.30
CA TRP A 84 8.56 -10.23 14.60
C TRP A 84 7.95 -9.19 15.56
N ARG A 85 7.66 -9.57 16.83
CA ARG A 85 7.09 -8.63 17.81
C ARG A 85 8.10 -7.55 18.18
N ASP A 86 9.35 -7.93 18.45
CA ASP A 86 10.43 -6.99 18.78
C ASP A 86 10.70 -6.04 17.59
N ALA A 87 10.73 -6.60 16.37
CA ALA A 87 10.86 -5.82 15.15
C ALA A 87 9.73 -4.80 15.00
N LEU A 88 8.47 -5.20 15.20
CA LEU A 88 7.30 -4.32 15.15
C LEU A 88 7.39 -3.19 16.18
N GLU A 89 7.74 -3.52 17.42
CA GLU A 89 7.89 -2.54 18.50
C GLU A 89 9.02 -1.55 18.24
N THR A 90 10.20 -2.01 17.80
CA THR A 90 11.32 -1.16 17.40
C THR A 90 10.91 -0.19 16.28
N CYS A 91 10.28 -0.71 15.21
CA CYS A 91 9.82 0.12 14.12
C CYS A 91 8.83 1.20 14.56
N HIS A 92 7.93 0.86 15.49
CA HIS A 92 6.95 1.83 16.01
C HIS A 92 7.59 2.83 16.97
N LYS A 93 8.31 2.35 18.01
CA LYS A 93 8.79 3.17 19.13
C LYS A 93 10.04 3.97 18.80
N GLU A 94 11.00 3.34 18.10
CA GLU A 94 12.31 3.94 17.83
C GLU A 94 12.36 4.62 16.46
N PHE A 95 11.77 3.99 15.42
CA PHE A 95 11.81 4.53 14.06
C PHE A 95 10.59 5.41 13.73
N GLY A 96 9.57 5.44 14.59
CA GLY A 96 8.37 6.27 14.40
C GLY A 96 7.51 5.88 13.20
N MET A 97 7.65 4.64 12.71
CA MET A 97 6.91 4.12 11.57
C MET A 97 5.40 4.08 11.88
N LYS A 98 4.58 4.46 10.89
CA LYS A 98 3.14 4.65 11.07
C LYS A 98 2.29 3.46 10.63
N GLY A 99 2.90 2.46 10.06
CA GLY A 99 2.22 1.25 9.60
C GLY A 99 3.19 0.13 9.29
N ILE A 100 2.61 -1.02 8.96
CA ILE A 100 3.32 -2.17 8.41
C ILE A 100 2.83 -2.47 7.00
N ARG A 101 3.72 -2.97 6.16
CA ARG A 101 3.38 -3.51 4.83
C ARG A 101 3.75 -4.97 4.80
N ILE A 102 2.77 -5.82 4.53
CA ILE A 102 2.88 -7.27 4.65
C ILE A 102 2.83 -7.95 3.28
N PHE A 103 3.62 -9.01 3.12
CA PHE A 103 3.82 -9.71 1.84
C PHE A 103 3.59 -11.22 1.98
N PRO A 104 2.33 -11.68 2.21
CA PRO A 104 2.04 -13.06 2.54
C PRO A 104 2.56 -14.07 1.51
N LEU A 105 2.42 -13.74 0.21
CA LEU A 105 2.83 -14.63 -0.88
C LEU A 105 4.34 -14.85 -0.96
N TYR A 106 5.13 -13.84 -0.58
CA TYR A 106 6.60 -13.91 -0.54
C TYR A 106 7.13 -14.52 0.75
N HIS A 107 6.43 -14.29 1.85
CA HIS A 107 6.79 -14.80 3.19
C HIS A 107 6.11 -16.12 3.52
N HIS A 108 5.40 -16.74 2.56
CA HIS A 108 4.82 -18.08 2.64
C HIS A 108 3.83 -18.28 3.80
N TYR A 109 2.95 -17.32 4.06
CA TYR A 109 1.84 -17.46 5.01
C TYR A 109 0.52 -17.00 4.39
N LYS A 110 -0.60 -17.38 5.00
CA LYS A 110 -1.94 -16.92 4.63
C LYS A 110 -2.35 -15.76 5.53
N LEU A 111 -3.18 -14.87 5.02
CA LEU A 111 -3.75 -13.78 5.82
C LEU A 111 -4.57 -14.28 7.03
N THR A 112 -5.08 -15.51 6.96
CA THR A 112 -5.86 -16.15 8.03
C THR A 112 -5.03 -16.99 8.99
N ASP A 113 -3.72 -17.10 8.82
CA ASP A 113 -2.85 -17.81 9.75
C ASP A 113 -2.77 -17.05 11.08
N GLU A 114 -2.68 -17.79 12.18
CA GLU A 114 -2.68 -17.23 13.54
C GLU A 114 -1.57 -16.20 13.72
N SER A 115 -0.36 -16.47 13.21
CA SER A 115 0.76 -15.53 13.29
C SER A 115 0.47 -14.19 12.61
N CYS A 116 -0.22 -14.21 11.45
CA CYS A 116 -0.64 -12.99 10.77
C CYS A 116 -1.70 -12.24 11.58
N ILE A 117 -2.72 -12.96 12.08
CA ILE A 117 -3.79 -12.36 12.90
C ILE A 117 -3.19 -11.71 14.16
N GLU A 118 -2.27 -12.37 14.85
CA GLU A 118 -1.60 -11.82 16.02
C GLU A 118 -0.75 -10.59 15.70
N MET A 119 -0.04 -10.58 14.58
CA MET A 119 0.71 -9.41 14.12
C MET A 119 -0.23 -8.23 13.81
N VAL A 120 -1.36 -8.48 13.16
CA VAL A 120 -2.36 -7.43 12.86
C VAL A 120 -2.99 -6.88 14.14
N LYS A 121 -3.28 -7.74 15.12
CA LYS A 121 -3.74 -7.29 16.45
C LYS A 121 -2.70 -6.40 17.14
N ALA A 122 -1.44 -6.81 17.12
CA ALA A 122 -0.35 -6.01 17.71
C ALA A 122 -0.18 -4.66 16.99
N ALA A 123 -0.24 -4.62 15.66
CA ALA A 123 -0.19 -3.39 14.89
C ALA A 123 -1.38 -2.46 15.20
N ARG A 124 -2.61 -3.02 15.32
CA ARG A 124 -3.81 -2.29 15.74
C ARG A 124 -3.62 -1.65 17.12
N ASP A 125 -3.11 -2.39 18.10
CA ASP A 125 -2.90 -1.94 19.47
C ASP A 125 -1.88 -0.79 19.54
N LEU A 126 -0.92 -0.77 18.62
CA LEU A 126 0.02 0.33 18.42
C LEU A 126 -0.55 1.48 17.55
N GLY A 127 -1.78 1.36 17.06
CA GLY A 127 -2.41 2.34 16.18
C GLY A 127 -1.82 2.42 14.77
N MET A 128 -1.02 1.43 14.39
CA MET A 128 -0.38 1.32 13.08
C MET A 128 -1.38 0.86 12.00
N VAL A 129 -1.16 1.32 10.76
CA VAL A 129 -1.95 0.89 9.59
C VAL A 129 -1.34 -0.38 9.00
N VAL A 130 -2.19 -1.34 8.63
CA VAL A 130 -1.76 -2.58 7.95
C VAL A 130 -1.95 -2.43 6.45
N SER A 131 -0.86 -2.39 5.69
CA SER A 131 -0.86 -2.22 4.24
C SER A 131 -0.64 -3.57 3.54
N ILE A 132 -1.51 -3.92 2.59
CA ILE A 132 -1.55 -5.23 1.92
C ILE A 132 -1.51 -5.02 0.40
N PRO A 133 -0.36 -5.17 -0.25
CA PRO A 133 -0.29 -5.25 -1.70
C PRO A 133 -0.96 -6.55 -2.19
N LEU A 134 -1.95 -6.43 -3.06
CA LEU A 134 -2.62 -7.61 -3.63
C LEU A 134 -1.70 -8.37 -4.58
N ARG A 135 -0.77 -7.66 -5.22
CA ARG A 135 0.27 -8.22 -6.10
C ARG A 135 1.38 -7.18 -6.27
N MET A 136 2.63 -7.62 -6.50
CA MET A 136 3.78 -6.71 -6.65
C MET A 136 4.11 -6.39 -8.09
N THR A 137 3.85 -7.29 -9.05
CA THR A 137 4.23 -7.10 -10.46
C THR A 137 3.08 -7.38 -11.41
N ASP A 138 3.05 -6.69 -12.54
CA ASP A 138 2.15 -7.01 -13.64
C ASP A 138 2.56 -8.35 -14.27
N LEU A 139 1.58 -9.23 -14.54
CA LEU A 139 1.85 -10.54 -15.12
C LEU A 139 2.56 -10.47 -16.49
N ARG A 140 2.38 -9.38 -17.23
CA ARG A 140 3.04 -9.14 -18.52
C ARG A 140 4.52 -8.81 -18.40
N GLU A 141 4.93 -8.29 -17.23
CA GLU A 141 6.30 -7.86 -16.93
C GLU A 141 7.00 -8.79 -15.93
N ARG A 142 6.31 -9.83 -15.48
CA ARG A 142 6.76 -10.74 -14.45
C ARG A 142 7.89 -11.65 -14.96
N SER A 143 8.95 -11.78 -14.15
CA SER A 143 9.91 -12.87 -14.32
C SER A 143 9.24 -14.22 -14.02
N TRP A 144 9.64 -15.29 -14.68
CA TRP A 144 9.16 -16.64 -14.38
C TRP A 144 9.55 -17.12 -12.96
N LEU A 145 10.55 -16.49 -12.34
CA LEU A 145 10.98 -16.76 -10.97
C LEU A 145 10.13 -16.01 -9.92
N ASP A 146 9.37 -15.02 -10.34
CA ASP A 146 8.55 -14.20 -9.43
C ASP A 146 7.22 -14.87 -9.14
N VAL A 147 6.58 -14.47 -8.03
CA VAL A 147 5.27 -14.97 -7.62
C VAL A 147 4.20 -14.60 -8.66
N ASP A 148 3.44 -15.60 -9.12
CA ASP A 148 2.38 -15.46 -10.14
C ASP A 148 0.96 -15.33 -9.57
N LYS A 149 0.82 -15.40 -8.25
CA LYS A 149 -0.45 -15.31 -7.55
C LYS A 149 -0.75 -13.87 -7.13
N ALA A 150 -2.02 -13.61 -6.89
CA ALA A 150 -2.49 -12.40 -6.25
C ALA A 150 -3.35 -12.76 -5.05
N ILE A 151 -3.40 -11.87 -4.06
CA ILE A 151 -4.33 -11.94 -2.94
C ILE A 151 -5.68 -11.44 -3.44
N SER A 152 -6.76 -12.15 -3.12
CA SER A 152 -8.11 -11.75 -3.46
C SER A 152 -8.71 -10.81 -2.41
N TYR A 153 -9.76 -10.07 -2.78
CA TYR A 153 -10.56 -9.32 -1.80
C TYR A 153 -11.25 -10.24 -0.78
N ASN A 154 -11.55 -11.49 -1.16
CA ASN A 154 -12.11 -12.47 -0.24
C ASN A 154 -11.08 -12.86 0.84
N ASP A 155 -9.80 -13.03 0.49
CA ASP A 155 -8.73 -13.29 1.45
C ASP A 155 -8.55 -12.12 2.43
N VAL A 156 -8.58 -10.89 1.90
CA VAL A 156 -8.49 -9.68 2.74
C VAL A 156 -9.69 -9.56 3.66
N ALA A 157 -10.90 -9.79 3.16
CA ALA A 157 -12.11 -9.76 3.97
C ALA A 157 -12.10 -10.81 5.09
N ALA A 158 -11.53 -11.99 4.83
CA ALA A 158 -11.36 -13.02 5.85
C ALA A 158 -10.42 -12.57 6.99
N LEU A 159 -9.35 -11.85 6.71
CA LEU A 159 -8.49 -11.22 7.74
C LEU A 159 -9.24 -10.11 8.48
N VAL A 160 -9.88 -9.20 7.74
CA VAL A 160 -10.63 -8.06 8.30
C VAL A 160 -11.72 -8.56 9.25
N ALA A 161 -12.43 -9.65 8.91
CA ALA A 161 -13.42 -10.26 9.78
C ALA A 161 -12.84 -10.77 11.12
N LYS A 162 -11.53 -11.10 11.17
CA LYS A 162 -10.83 -11.53 12.40
C LYS A 162 -10.34 -10.36 13.26
N VAL A 163 -10.02 -9.22 12.64
CA VAL A 163 -9.53 -8.01 13.33
C VAL A 163 -10.23 -6.77 12.74
N PRO A 164 -11.55 -6.61 12.95
CA PRO A 164 -12.35 -5.60 12.26
C PRO A 164 -12.07 -4.16 12.70
N ASP A 165 -11.42 -3.97 13.82
CA ASP A 165 -11.07 -2.68 14.43
C ASP A 165 -9.63 -2.21 14.07
N ALA A 166 -8.89 -2.99 13.26
CA ALA A 166 -7.64 -2.54 12.68
C ALA A 166 -7.89 -1.62 11.46
N LYS A 167 -6.87 -0.88 11.07
CA LYS A 167 -6.88 -0.01 9.89
C LYS A 167 -6.14 -0.69 8.74
N TYR A 168 -6.78 -0.75 7.59
CA TYR A 168 -6.24 -1.46 6.44
C TYR A 168 -6.07 -0.55 5.24
N MET A 169 -4.98 -0.77 4.50
CA MET A 169 -4.70 -0.10 3.24
C MET A 169 -4.39 -1.15 2.18
N ILE A 170 -5.32 -1.33 1.25
CA ILE A 170 -5.24 -2.35 0.20
C ILE A 170 -4.60 -1.72 -1.01
N LEU A 171 -3.42 -2.19 -1.37
CA LEU A 171 -2.64 -1.65 -2.46
C LEU A 171 -2.84 -2.47 -3.74
N GLU A 172 -2.67 -1.79 -4.87
CA GLU A 172 -2.92 -2.35 -6.20
C GLU A 172 -4.34 -2.86 -6.38
N ALA A 173 -5.26 -2.11 -5.77
CA ALA A 173 -6.68 -2.41 -5.81
C ALA A 173 -7.21 -2.34 -7.24
N ARG A 174 -7.68 -3.48 -7.76
CA ARG A 174 -8.19 -3.62 -9.14
C ARG A 174 -9.12 -4.81 -9.29
N ILE A 175 -9.90 -4.80 -10.36
CA ILE A 175 -10.51 -6.01 -10.90
C ILE A 175 -9.42 -6.76 -11.66
N THR A 176 -9.23 -8.03 -11.38
CA THR A 176 -8.28 -8.87 -12.12
C THR A 176 -9.05 -9.95 -12.88
N ASP A 177 -8.76 -10.05 -14.19
CA ASP A 177 -9.27 -11.15 -14.99
C ASP A 177 -8.79 -12.50 -14.42
N GLY A 178 -9.68 -13.46 -14.30
CA GLY A 178 -9.36 -14.82 -13.81
C GLY A 178 -9.29 -14.98 -12.30
N GLN A 179 -9.56 -13.95 -11.51
CA GLN A 179 -9.77 -14.10 -10.06
C GLN A 179 -11.21 -14.52 -9.76
N GLU A 180 -11.38 -15.21 -8.63
CA GLU A 180 -12.73 -15.48 -8.11
C GLU A 180 -13.48 -14.16 -7.86
N PRO A 181 -14.76 -14.08 -8.21
CA PRO A 181 -15.57 -12.90 -7.92
C PRO A 181 -15.56 -12.59 -6.42
N THR A 182 -15.48 -11.31 -6.09
CA THR A 182 -15.63 -10.87 -4.70
C THR A 182 -17.05 -11.14 -4.23
N THR A 183 -17.20 -11.87 -3.14
CA THR A 183 -18.52 -12.22 -2.61
C THR A 183 -19.21 -10.99 -2.02
N ALA A 184 -20.56 -11.00 -2.01
CA ALA A 184 -21.33 -9.91 -1.39
C ALA A 184 -21.00 -9.75 0.11
N GLU A 185 -20.70 -10.85 0.80
CA GLU A 185 -20.24 -10.84 2.19
C GLU A 185 -18.90 -10.13 2.34
N SER A 186 -17.91 -10.45 1.49
CA SER A 186 -16.60 -9.79 1.50
C SER A 186 -16.72 -8.30 1.22
N ILE A 187 -17.56 -7.89 0.26
CA ILE A 187 -17.83 -6.48 -0.02
C ILE A 187 -18.39 -5.80 1.23
N LYS A 188 -19.36 -6.42 1.91
CA LYS A 188 -19.97 -5.89 3.13
C LYS A 188 -18.93 -5.70 4.24
N ILE A 189 -18.12 -6.72 4.53
CA ILE A 189 -17.05 -6.66 5.55
C ILE A 189 -16.08 -5.51 5.26
N LEU A 190 -15.57 -5.43 4.04
CA LEU A 190 -14.60 -4.39 3.64
C LEU A 190 -15.21 -2.99 3.63
N LYS A 191 -16.50 -2.86 3.35
CA LYS A 191 -17.21 -1.58 3.38
C LYS A 191 -17.44 -1.06 4.80
N GLU A 192 -17.70 -1.94 5.76
CA GLU A 192 -17.96 -1.58 7.15
C GLU A 192 -16.68 -1.28 7.94
N ALA A 193 -15.56 -1.94 7.64
CA ALA A 193 -14.28 -1.76 8.33
C ALA A 193 -13.55 -0.47 7.92
N ASP A 194 -12.52 -0.05 8.66
CA ASP A 194 -11.65 1.08 8.29
C ASP A 194 -10.61 0.63 7.25
N VAL A 195 -11.05 0.58 6.00
CA VAL A 195 -10.26 0.13 4.84
C VAL A 195 -10.12 1.27 3.84
N LEU A 196 -8.94 1.46 3.28
CA LEU A 196 -8.68 2.29 2.10
C LEU A 196 -8.16 1.40 0.96
N PHE A 197 -8.58 1.69 -0.25
CA PHE A 197 -8.11 1.08 -1.49
C PHE A 197 -7.30 2.11 -2.27
N ASP A 198 -6.09 1.76 -2.71
CA ASP A 198 -5.32 2.67 -3.52
C ASP A 198 -5.80 2.72 -4.98
N THR A 199 -5.44 3.79 -5.66
CA THR A 199 -5.81 4.01 -7.07
C THR A 199 -4.66 3.73 -8.03
N SER A 200 -3.54 3.13 -7.59
CA SER A 200 -2.32 2.96 -8.40
C SER A 200 -2.56 2.15 -9.66
N ARG A 201 -3.31 1.07 -9.56
CA ARG A 201 -3.61 0.14 -10.65
C ARG A 201 -5.07 0.20 -11.12
N GLY A 202 -5.75 1.30 -10.93
CA GLY A 202 -7.19 1.46 -11.24
C GLY A 202 -7.63 1.12 -12.68
N SER A 203 -6.76 0.59 -13.54
CA SER A 203 -7.16 -0.05 -14.80
C SER A 203 -6.15 -1.09 -15.22
N GLY A 204 -6.60 -2.30 -15.43
CA GLY A 204 -5.82 -3.37 -16.03
C GLY A 204 -5.51 -3.15 -17.51
N VAL A 205 -6.05 -2.13 -18.17
CA VAL A 205 -5.76 -1.82 -19.57
C VAL A 205 -5.66 -0.32 -19.75
N VAL A 206 -4.57 0.10 -20.34
CA VAL A 206 -4.37 1.40 -20.93
C VAL A 206 -5.56 1.69 -21.86
N VAL A 207 -6.26 2.80 -21.57
CA VAL A 207 -7.08 3.49 -22.55
C VAL A 207 -8.40 2.83 -22.94
N LYS A 208 -9.35 2.79 -22.02
CA LYS A 208 -10.75 2.93 -22.41
C LYS A 208 -11.31 4.28 -21.92
N GLY A 209 -10.62 5.37 -22.24
CA GLY A 209 -11.10 6.71 -21.95
C GLY A 209 -11.16 7.08 -20.46
N PRO A 210 -11.95 8.10 -20.08
CA PRO A 210 -12.02 8.65 -18.74
C PRO A 210 -12.69 7.74 -17.69
N ASN A 211 -13.16 6.55 -18.08
CA ASN A 211 -13.84 5.59 -17.22
C ASN A 211 -12.94 4.38 -16.99
N SER A 212 -12.26 4.34 -15.87
CA SER A 212 -11.52 3.17 -15.41
C SER A 212 -12.49 2.14 -14.80
N GLU A 213 -12.58 0.96 -15.39
CA GLU A 213 -13.46 -0.12 -14.88
C GLU A 213 -13.16 -0.47 -13.42
N SER A 214 -11.87 -0.56 -13.04
CA SER A 214 -11.49 -0.85 -11.65
C SER A 214 -11.83 0.30 -10.70
N LEU A 215 -11.63 1.55 -11.10
CA LEU A 215 -11.97 2.70 -10.28
C LEU A 215 -13.50 2.84 -10.13
N THR A 216 -14.26 2.58 -11.19
CA THR A 216 -15.72 2.51 -11.17
C THR A 216 -16.20 1.41 -10.22
N TYR A 217 -15.64 0.20 -10.33
CA TYR A 217 -15.95 -0.90 -9.42
C TYR A 217 -15.71 -0.54 -7.95
N LEU A 218 -14.57 0.06 -7.64
CA LEU A 218 -14.24 0.47 -6.27
C LEU A 218 -15.22 1.52 -5.75
N LEU A 219 -15.61 2.48 -6.59
CA LEU A 219 -16.60 3.50 -6.22
C LEU A 219 -17.99 2.92 -5.97
N GLU A 220 -18.46 2.05 -6.84
CA GLU A 220 -19.79 1.45 -6.75
C GLU A 220 -19.92 0.53 -5.51
N ASN A 221 -18.88 -0.24 -5.21
CA ASN A 221 -18.93 -1.20 -4.11
C ASN A 221 -18.54 -0.58 -2.77
N PHE A 222 -17.57 0.33 -2.72
CA PHE A 222 -16.99 0.82 -1.46
C PHE A 222 -17.19 2.32 -1.23
N GLY A 223 -17.37 3.10 -2.28
CA GLY A 223 -17.51 4.56 -2.20
C GLY A 223 -16.19 5.32 -2.17
N ALA A 224 -16.25 6.61 -2.49
CA ALA A 224 -15.07 7.46 -2.63
C ALA A 224 -14.32 7.71 -1.31
N ASP A 225 -14.98 7.65 -0.17
CA ASP A 225 -14.37 7.81 1.16
C ASP A 225 -13.45 6.63 1.54
N LYS A 226 -13.49 5.55 0.74
CA LYS A 226 -12.61 4.37 0.87
C LYS A 226 -11.45 4.37 -0.13
N LEU A 227 -11.28 5.41 -0.95
CA LEU A 227 -10.20 5.48 -1.93
C LEU A 227 -9.06 6.38 -1.45
N ALA A 228 -7.83 6.03 -1.84
CA ALA A 228 -6.63 6.84 -1.60
C ALA A 228 -5.74 6.84 -2.85
N PHE A 229 -5.09 7.97 -3.11
CA PHE A 229 -4.15 8.08 -4.22
C PHE A 229 -2.89 7.26 -3.95
N GLY A 230 -2.55 6.37 -4.88
CA GLY A 230 -1.33 5.58 -4.85
C GLY A 230 -0.68 5.49 -6.23
N THR A 231 0.63 5.30 -6.29
CA THR A 231 1.36 5.26 -7.57
C THR A 231 2.04 3.95 -7.88
N GLU A 232 2.40 3.17 -6.85
CA GLU A 232 3.23 1.96 -6.99
C GLU A 232 4.65 2.25 -7.53
N THR A 233 5.11 3.50 -7.36
CA THR A 233 6.49 3.84 -7.77
C THR A 233 7.51 3.03 -6.95
N PRO A 234 8.61 2.52 -7.51
CA PRO A 234 9.15 2.74 -8.85
C PRO A 234 8.71 1.73 -9.92
N PHE A 235 7.77 0.84 -9.65
CA PHE A 235 7.25 -0.12 -10.64
C PHE A 235 6.48 0.55 -11.76
N VAL A 236 5.75 1.62 -11.43
CA VAL A 236 4.98 2.45 -12.36
C VAL A 236 5.44 3.89 -12.26
N ASP A 237 5.46 4.60 -13.39
CA ASP A 237 5.72 6.03 -13.41
C ASP A 237 4.51 6.82 -12.87
N TYR A 238 4.78 7.91 -12.16
CA TYR A 238 3.74 8.79 -11.58
C TYR A 238 2.71 9.30 -12.59
N THR A 239 3.10 9.48 -13.86
CA THR A 239 2.25 10.04 -14.91
C THR A 239 0.92 9.29 -15.03
N SER A 240 0.99 7.97 -15.07
CA SER A 240 -0.21 7.14 -15.32
C SER A 240 -1.24 7.21 -14.19
N PRO A 241 -0.91 6.94 -12.91
CA PRO A 241 -1.87 7.06 -11.81
C PRO A 241 -2.39 8.49 -11.63
N PHE A 242 -1.49 9.49 -11.77
CA PHE A 242 -1.83 10.90 -11.62
C PHE A 242 -2.85 11.35 -12.67
N LEU A 243 -2.58 11.11 -13.95
CA LEU A 243 -3.49 11.46 -15.03
C LEU A 243 -4.82 10.72 -14.92
N ARG A 244 -4.80 9.45 -14.58
CA ARG A 244 -5.99 8.62 -14.47
C ARG A 244 -6.98 9.18 -13.46
N LEU A 245 -6.54 9.49 -12.24
CA LEU A 245 -7.40 10.10 -11.24
C LEU A 245 -7.80 11.52 -11.61
N GLY A 246 -6.88 12.30 -12.19
CA GLY A 246 -7.13 13.67 -12.63
C GLY A 246 -8.24 13.79 -13.69
N VAL A 247 -8.24 12.91 -14.70
CA VAL A 247 -9.23 12.93 -15.79
C VAL A 247 -10.49 12.12 -15.50
N PHE A 248 -10.53 11.36 -14.41
CA PHE A 248 -11.68 10.53 -14.06
C PHE A 248 -12.92 11.39 -13.77
N LYS A 249 -14.03 11.09 -14.45
CA LYS A 249 -15.27 11.86 -14.38
C LYS A 249 -16.32 11.27 -13.43
N GLY A 250 -16.03 10.12 -12.81
CA GLY A 250 -16.96 9.43 -11.92
C GLY A 250 -17.15 10.08 -10.55
N ILE A 251 -16.32 11.10 -10.22
CA ILE A 251 -16.37 11.86 -8.97
C ILE A 251 -16.11 13.36 -9.23
N ASP A 252 -16.69 14.20 -8.39
CA ASP A 252 -16.47 15.64 -8.43
C ASP A 252 -15.10 16.05 -7.85
N GLU A 253 -14.70 17.30 -8.01
CA GLU A 253 -13.39 17.81 -7.57
C GLU A 253 -13.23 17.79 -6.04
N ASN A 254 -14.29 18.02 -5.27
CA ASN A 254 -14.23 17.93 -3.80
C ASN A 254 -13.97 16.50 -3.35
N THR A 255 -14.64 15.54 -3.99
CA THR A 255 -14.42 14.12 -3.74
C THR A 255 -13.02 13.69 -4.19
N LYS A 256 -12.50 14.22 -5.31
CA LYS A 256 -11.10 13.98 -5.70
C LYS A 256 -10.11 14.46 -4.64
N GLN A 257 -10.35 15.59 -3.97
CA GLN A 257 -9.46 16.08 -2.91
C GLN A 257 -9.41 15.10 -1.72
N LYS A 258 -10.53 14.45 -1.37
CA LYS A 258 -10.52 13.39 -0.36
C LYS A 258 -9.65 12.21 -0.81
N VAL A 259 -9.74 11.78 -2.07
CA VAL A 259 -8.93 10.69 -2.62
C VAL A 259 -7.46 11.09 -2.73
N TRP A 260 -7.15 12.33 -3.15
CA TRP A 260 -5.78 12.82 -3.26
C TRP A 260 -5.02 12.80 -1.93
N SER A 261 -5.69 13.06 -0.81
CA SER A 261 -5.02 13.08 0.50
C SER A 261 -5.96 12.90 1.71
N GLY A 262 -7.18 13.44 1.68
CA GLY A 262 -8.03 13.54 2.87
C GLY A 262 -8.26 12.21 3.57
N ASN A 263 -8.64 11.17 2.82
CA ASN A 263 -8.91 9.85 3.38
C ASN A 263 -7.68 9.21 4.04
N ALA A 264 -6.50 9.34 3.40
CA ALA A 264 -5.26 8.81 3.95
C ALA A 264 -4.79 9.58 5.19
N LEU A 265 -4.94 10.92 5.19
CA LEU A 265 -4.62 11.76 6.37
C LEU A 265 -5.49 11.41 7.57
N ARG A 266 -6.80 11.22 7.35
CA ARG A 266 -7.74 10.76 8.36
C ARG A 266 -7.28 9.42 8.97
N MET A 267 -7.00 8.42 8.12
CA MET A 267 -6.58 7.10 8.58
C MET A 267 -5.28 7.15 9.38
N LEU A 268 -4.31 7.95 8.94
CA LEU A 268 -3.02 8.14 9.60
C LEU A 268 -3.07 9.07 10.81
N LYS A 269 -4.22 9.73 11.08
CA LYS A 269 -4.36 10.78 12.11
C LYS A 269 -3.36 11.94 11.92
N LEU A 270 -3.15 12.35 10.66
CA LEU A 270 -2.26 13.44 10.26
C LEU A 270 -3.03 14.69 9.79
N GLU A 271 -4.34 14.73 9.99
CA GLU A 271 -5.15 15.93 9.75
C GLU A 271 -4.64 17.06 10.66
N LYS A 272 -4.44 18.24 10.07
CA LYS A 272 -4.18 19.44 10.88
C LYS A 272 -5.51 19.85 11.51
N ASN A 273 -5.58 19.89 12.84
CA ASN A 273 -6.65 20.55 13.58
C ASN A 273 -6.76 22.02 13.19
#